data_89fe753ea88062a59dc730c85e1f4932
#
_entry.id   89fe753ea88062a59dc730c85e1f4932
#
_cell.length_a   1.000
_cell.length_b   1.000
_cell.length_c   1.000
_cell.angle_alpha   90.00
_cell.angle_beta   90.00
_cell.angle_gamma   90.00
#
_symmetry.space_group_name_H-M   'P 1'
#
loop_
_entity.id
_entity.type
_entity.pdbx_description
1 polymer ?
#
loop_
_entity_poly.entity_id
_entity_poly.type
_entity_poly.pdbx_seq_one_letter_code
_entity_poly.pdbx_strand_id
1 'polypeptide(L)'
;MYLGPVVGLLTEFNSLATEPSFGSIHAFCEELHHGILEAGGFFYVFTYKEFNVQGYYYSNGNWLPSELPLPDVIYNRIHSRRLEYTNDFTLFRKKLEQLNIPLFNDRFLSKWEVHQQLINENHLVTHVPETGLFSKENLTYFLEKYETVFIKPVHGSQGRSIFKLEKIDGVLSVDSSLKAFSEKKLTKFTIDEIYLQLKPLLNNRIYIVQQGIQLITYESRGMDFRVLCHMNHRDFWEVTSVVARVSAEAEFVSNIAKGGEVMAPQTAIEKSFIAKEATRILSEMKELAVEITSWISLQSSGIFGELGIDIGIDHTGKLWLIEVNSKPSKNFEDGKLKIRPSAKAIIKFCTKLAFDTPEE
;
A
#
# COMPACT_ATOMS: atom_id res chain seq x y z
N MET A 1 5.86 -24.47 -26.82
CA MET A 1 6.42 -23.10 -26.67
C MET A 1 5.24 -22.17 -26.48
N TYR A 2 5.21 -21.43 -25.38
CA TYR A 2 4.16 -20.43 -25.15
C TYR A 2 4.38 -19.24 -26.08
N LEU A 3 3.32 -18.70 -26.65
CA LEU A 3 3.38 -17.49 -27.49
C LEU A 3 3.31 -16.20 -26.67
N GLY A 4 2.86 -16.31 -25.43
CA GLY A 4 2.77 -15.23 -24.45
C GLY A 4 3.76 -15.42 -23.29
N PRO A 5 3.75 -14.52 -22.28
CA PRO A 5 4.74 -14.48 -21.22
C PRO A 5 4.59 -15.64 -20.23
N VAL A 6 5.71 -16.12 -19.70
CA VAL A 6 5.75 -16.98 -18.51
C VAL A 6 5.88 -16.07 -17.28
N VAL A 7 4.83 -16.00 -16.48
CA VAL A 7 4.77 -15.10 -15.33
C VAL A 7 4.78 -15.87 -14.02
N GLY A 8 5.76 -15.59 -13.18
CA GLY A 8 5.83 -16.10 -11.81
C GLY A 8 5.29 -15.08 -10.81
N LEU A 9 4.31 -15.45 -9.96
CA LEU A 9 3.92 -14.65 -8.81
C LEU A 9 4.63 -15.18 -7.57
N LEU A 10 5.45 -14.32 -6.99
CA LEU A 10 6.20 -14.61 -5.77
C LEU A 10 5.40 -14.21 -4.54
N THR A 11 5.11 -15.17 -3.64
CA THR A 11 4.41 -14.89 -2.38
C THR A 11 4.81 -15.89 -1.28
N GLU A 12 4.21 -15.75 -0.11
CA GLU A 12 4.39 -16.66 1.03
C GLU A 12 3.14 -17.51 1.19
N PHE A 13 3.31 -18.79 1.33
CA PHE A 13 2.24 -19.75 1.65
C PHE A 13 2.84 -21.00 2.28
N ASN A 14 1.98 -21.83 2.88
CA ASN A 14 2.41 -23.13 3.43
C ASN A 14 2.42 -24.17 2.30
N SER A 15 3.58 -24.47 1.76
CA SER A 15 3.79 -25.46 0.69
C SER A 15 3.54 -26.92 1.14
N LEU A 16 3.44 -27.15 2.47
CA LEU A 16 3.16 -28.49 3.02
C LEU A 16 1.64 -28.76 3.16
N ALA A 17 0.79 -27.79 2.87
CA ALA A 17 -0.64 -27.97 2.89
C ALA A 17 -1.11 -28.81 1.69
N THR A 18 -2.12 -29.65 1.86
CA THR A 18 -2.71 -30.44 0.78
C THR A 18 -3.31 -29.57 -0.33
N GLU A 19 -3.81 -28.40 0.04
CA GLU A 19 -4.28 -27.36 -0.90
C GLU A 19 -3.56 -26.04 -0.57
N PRO A 20 -2.84 -25.45 -1.55
CA PRO A 20 -2.14 -24.20 -1.31
C PRO A 20 -3.16 -23.05 -1.17
N SER A 21 -3.00 -22.24 -0.11
CA SER A 21 -3.75 -21.01 0.06
C SER A 21 -2.80 -19.82 -0.02
N PHE A 22 -3.04 -18.92 -0.97
CA PHE A 22 -2.27 -17.69 -1.15
C PHE A 22 -2.86 -16.52 -0.34
N GLY A 23 -3.66 -16.82 0.69
CA GLY A 23 -4.27 -15.82 1.57
C GLY A 23 -5.19 -14.85 0.82
N SER A 24 -5.09 -13.59 1.12
CA SER A 24 -5.96 -12.53 0.56
C SER A 24 -5.81 -12.31 -0.95
N ILE A 25 -4.80 -12.88 -1.59
CA ILE A 25 -4.58 -12.77 -3.04
C ILE A 25 -4.96 -14.01 -3.83
N HIS A 26 -5.59 -15.02 -3.18
CA HIS A 26 -5.90 -16.29 -3.83
C HIS A 26 -6.79 -16.12 -5.08
N ALA A 27 -7.94 -15.44 -4.95
CA ALA A 27 -8.79 -15.12 -6.09
C ALA A 27 -8.11 -14.24 -7.15
N PHE A 28 -7.22 -13.34 -6.73
CA PHE A 28 -6.45 -12.52 -7.65
C PHE A 28 -5.44 -13.35 -8.46
N CYS A 29 -4.87 -14.40 -7.88
CA CYS A 29 -4.00 -15.33 -8.62
C CYS A 29 -4.79 -16.10 -9.70
N GLU A 30 -6.04 -16.47 -9.44
CA GLU A 30 -6.92 -17.09 -10.45
C GLU A 30 -7.23 -16.13 -11.61
N GLU A 31 -7.52 -14.86 -11.30
CA GLU A 31 -7.73 -13.84 -12.33
C GLU A 31 -6.49 -13.62 -13.21
N LEU A 32 -5.30 -13.57 -12.60
CA LEU A 32 -4.04 -13.46 -13.34
C LEU A 32 -3.80 -14.70 -14.21
N HIS A 33 -4.06 -15.90 -13.67
CA HIS A 33 -3.97 -17.13 -14.45
C HIS A 33 -4.84 -17.06 -15.70
N HIS A 34 -6.12 -16.74 -15.54
CA HIS A 34 -7.04 -16.66 -16.68
C HIS A 34 -6.62 -15.63 -17.71
N GLY A 35 -6.24 -14.43 -17.28
CA GLY A 35 -5.86 -13.36 -18.20
C GLY A 35 -4.53 -13.60 -18.89
N ILE A 36 -3.54 -14.22 -18.22
CA ILE A 36 -2.26 -14.58 -18.83
C ILE A 36 -2.43 -15.74 -19.81
N LEU A 37 -3.30 -16.71 -19.48
CA LEU A 37 -3.66 -17.80 -20.40
C LEU A 37 -4.35 -17.26 -21.66
N GLU A 38 -5.30 -16.31 -21.52
CA GLU A 38 -5.94 -15.62 -22.64
C GLU A 38 -4.92 -14.86 -23.53
N ALA A 39 -3.81 -14.37 -22.94
CA ALA A 39 -2.69 -13.76 -23.65
C ALA A 39 -1.70 -14.79 -24.26
N GLY A 40 -2.02 -16.09 -24.22
CA GLY A 40 -1.16 -17.17 -24.74
C GLY A 40 0.03 -17.51 -23.86
N GLY A 41 0.07 -16.99 -22.63
CA GLY A 41 1.14 -17.17 -21.66
C GLY A 41 0.90 -18.30 -20.66
N PHE A 42 1.78 -18.36 -19.66
CA PHE A 42 1.72 -19.33 -18.58
C PHE A 42 1.91 -18.61 -17.23
N PHE A 43 1.08 -18.93 -16.25
CA PHE A 43 1.12 -18.32 -14.93
C PHE A 43 1.27 -19.35 -13.82
N TYR A 44 2.10 -19.07 -12.83
CA TYR A 44 2.26 -19.89 -11.66
C TYR A 44 2.61 -19.07 -10.40
N VAL A 45 2.41 -19.66 -9.23
CA VAL A 45 2.71 -19.08 -7.92
C VAL A 45 3.82 -19.89 -7.25
N PHE A 46 4.80 -19.23 -6.65
CA PHE A 46 5.95 -19.89 -6.01
C PHE A 46 6.44 -19.11 -4.78
N THR A 47 7.24 -19.76 -3.95
CA THR A 47 8.01 -19.12 -2.87
C THR A 47 9.46 -18.90 -3.31
N TYR A 48 10.15 -17.88 -2.76
CA TYR A 48 11.54 -17.63 -3.14
C TYR A 48 12.49 -18.81 -2.85
N LYS A 49 12.14 -19.68 -1.87
CA LYS A 49 12.92 -20.89 -1.54
C LYS A 49 12.78 -21.99 -2.57
N GLU A 50 11.65 -22.03 -3.23
CA GLU A 50 11.31 -23.06 -4.24
C GLU A 50 11.56 -22.57 -5.68
N PHE A 51 12.15 -21.40 -5.83
CA PHE A 51 12.48 -20.85 -7.15
C PHE A 51 13.33 -21.83 -7.98
N ASN A 52 12.87 -22.13 -9.19
CA ASN A 52 13.45 -23.09 -10.12
C ASN A 52 13.48 -24.55 -9.59
N VAL A 53 12.64 -24.88 -8.63
CA VAL A 53 12.48 -26.24 -8.12
C VAL A 53 11.02 -26.65 -8.24
N GLN A 54 10.10 -25.89 -7.62
CA GLN A 54 8.68 -26.21 -7.57
C GLN A 54 7.85 -24.93 -7.47
N GLY A 55 6.66 -24.97 -8.05
CA GLY A 55 5.63 -23.95 -7.86
C GLY A 55 4.25 -24.55 -8.11
N TYR A 56 3.22 -23.71 -8.12
CA TYR A 56 1.83 -24.11 -8.28
C TYR A 56 1.22 -23.45 -9.50
N TYR A 57 0.70 -24.23 -10.42
CA TYR A 57 -0.08 -23.78 -11.56
C TYR A 57 -1.55 -24.15 -11.40
N TYR A 58 -2.45 -23.38 -12.00
CA TYR A 58 -3.88 -23.61 -11.92
C TYR A 58 -4.37 -24.47 -13.07
N SER A 59 -5.08 -25.56 -12.76
CA SER A 59 -5.66 -26.48 -13.77
C SER A 59 -6.92 -27.13 -13.22
N ASN A 60 -7.98 -27.16 -14.01
CA ASN A 60 -9.26 -27.82 -13.68
C ASN A 60 -9.83 -27.41 -12.31
N GLY A 61 -9.71 -26.11 -11.97
CA GLY A 61 -10.25 -25.62 -10.70
C GLY A 61 -9.35 -25.80 -9.48
N ASN A 62 -8.11 -26.31 -9.65
CA ASN A 62 -7.19 -26.60 -8.55
C ASN A 62 -5.80 -26.06 -8.82
N TRP A 63 -5.09 -25.69 -7.76
CA TRP A 63 -3.67 -25.36 -7.80
C TRP A 63 -2.84 -26.63 -7.61
N LEU A 64 -2.07 -27.00 -8.63
CA LEU A 64 -1.30 -28.24 -8.68
C LEU A 64 0.21 -27.95 -8.59
N PRO A 65 0.96 -28.67 -7.74
CA PRO A 65 2.41 -28.53 -7.67
C PRO A 65 3.09 -29.15 -8.91
N SER A 66 4.14 -28.50 -9.40
CA SER A 66 4.97 -29.02 -10.49
C SER A 66 6.34 -28.36 -10.48
N GLU A 67 7.31 -29.01 -11.09
CA GLU A 67 8.50 -28.33 -11.62
C GLU A 67 8.05 -27.41 -12.76
N LEU A 68 8.50 -26.17 -12.75
CA LEU A 68 8.00 -25.13 -13.64
C LEU A 68 9.17 -24.46 -14.38
N PRO A 69 8.91 -23.93 -15.59
CA PRO A 69 9.94 -23.23 -16.34
C PRO A 69 10.38 -21.96 -15.61
N LEU A 70 11.57 -21.47 -15.95
CA LEU A 70 11.98 -20.14 -15.52
C LEU A 70 10.98 -19.10 -16.03
N PRO A 71 10.60 -18.11 -15.20
CA PRO A 71 9.67 -17.07 -15.62
C PRO A 71 10.41 -16.01 -16.46
N ASP A 72 9.71 -15.41 -17.39
CA ASP A 72 10.17 -14.21 -18.12
C ASP A 72 10.10 -12.96 -17.22
N VAL A 73 9.17 -12.96 -16.24
CA VAL A 73 8.96 -11.87 -15.31
C VAL A 73 8.40 -12.38 -13.99
N ILE A 74 8.79 -11.75 -12.88
CA ILE A 74 8.29 -12.07 -11.55
C ILE A 74 7.53 -10.87 -10.95
N TYR A 75 6.30 -11.13 -10.49
CA TYR A 75 5.50 -10.22 -9.72
C TYR A 75 5.63 -10.51 -8.22
N ASN A 76 6.25 -9.60 -7.47
CA ASN A 76 6.46 -9.79 -6.04
C ASN A 76 5.24 -9.37 -5.21
N ARG A 77 4.62 -10.36 -4.56
CA ARG A 77 3.48 -10.20 -3.62
C ARG A 77 3.77 -10.73 -2.22
N ILE A 78 5.04 -10.78 -1.82
CA ILE A 78 5.41 -11.11 -0.44
C ILE A 78 4.76 -10.11 0.51
N HIS A 79 4.15 -10.63 1.58
CA HIS A 79 3.46 -9.82 2.60
C HIS A 79 4.37 -9.44 3.79
N SER A 80 5.39 -10.24 4.04
CA SER A 80 6.33 -10.04 5.15
C SER A 80 7.48 -9.12 4.77
N ARG A 81 7.44 -7.87 5.26
CA ARG A 81 8.59 -6.95 5.12
C ARG A 81 9.89 -7.55 5.68
N ARG A 82 9.80 -8.32 6.78
CA ARG A 82 10.99 -8.94 7.40
C ARG A 82 11.70 -9.91 6.48
N LEU A 83 10.94 -10.63 5.67
CA LEU A 83 11.48 -11.60 4.73
C LEU A 83 12.35 -10.93 3.67
N GLU A 84 11.94 -9.79 3.15
CA GLU A 84 12.69 -9.05 2.12
C GLU A 84 14.04 -8.51 2.62
N TYR A 85 14.22 -8.39 3.94
CA TYR A 85 15.49 -7.99 4.55
C TYR A 85 16.39 -9.16 4.94
N THR A 86 16.01 -10.41 4.63
CA THR A 86 16.85 -11.58 4.93
C THR A 86 17.98 -11.72 3.90
N ASN A 87 19.09 -12.30 4.34
CA ASN A 87 20.20 -12.63 3.44
C ASN A 87 19.76 -13.57 2.32
N ASP A 88 18.92 -14.55 2.64
CA ASP A 88 18.40 -15.51 1.66
C ASP A 88 17.61 -14.83 0.55
N PHE A 89 16.77 -13.86 0.91
CA PHE A 89 16.02 -13.09 -0.09
C PHE A 89 16.94 -12.19 -0.92
N THR A 90 17.97 -11.63 -0.32
CA THR A 90 18.99 -10.85 -1.02
C THR A 90 19.75 -11.71 -2.03
N LEU A 91 20.10 -12.94 -1.67
CA LEU A 91 20.74 -13.90 -2.57
C LEU A 91 19.80 -14.31 -3.71
N PHE A 92 18.54 -14.52 -3.41
CA PHE A 92 17.52 -14.78 -4.43
C PHE A 92 17.42 -13.63 -5.46
N ARG A 93 17.37 -12.37 -5.01
CA ARG A 93 17.37 -11.21 -5.93
C ARG A 93 18.61 -11.16 -6.82
N LYS A 94 19.79 -11.37 -6.25
CA LYS A 94 21.03 -11.45 -7.04
C LYS A 94 21.01 -12.58 -8.08
N LYS A 95 20.38 -13.71 -7.76
CA LYS A 95 20.20 -14.80 -8.73
C LYS A 95 19.28 -14.37 -9.88
N LEU A 96 18.23 -13.62 -9.62
CA LEU A 96 17.35 -13.09 -10.68
C LEU A 96 18.09 -12.10 -11.58
N GLU A 97 18.90 -11.21 -11.00
CA GLU A 97 19.75 -10.26 -11.74
C GLU A 97 20.71 -11.02 -12.69
N GLN A 98 21.37 -12.10 -12.20
CA GLN A 98 22.25 -12.94 -13.02
C GLN A 98 21.51 -13.67 -14.15
N LEU A 99 20.23 -13.97 -13.98
CA LEU A 99 19.39 -14.62 -14.97
C LEU A 99 18.67 -13.62 -15.88
N ASN A 100 18.85 -12.31 -15.67
CA ASN A 100 18.14 -11.23 -16.35
C ASN A 100 16.60 -11.37 -16.25
N ILE A 101 16.10 -11.86 -15.11
CA ILE A 101 14.67 -12.00 -14.86
C ILE A 101 14.17 -10.76 -14.09
N PRO A 102 13.35 -9.90 -14.68
CA PRO A 102 12.83 -8.73 -14.01
C PRO A 102 11.89 -9.12 -12.85
N LEU A 103 12.14 -8.49 -11.69
CA LEU A 103 11.30 -8.57 -10.50
C LEU A 103 10.68 -7.20 -10.26
N PHE A 104 9.36 -7.07 -10.36
CA PHE A 104 8.71 -5.80 -10.08
C PHE A 104 7.93 -5.80 -8.76
N ASN A 105 7.66 -4.60 -8.23
CA ASN A 105 7.24 -4.36 -6.85
C ASN A 105 8.20 -5.06 -5.87
N ASP A 106 9.48 -4.91 -6.13
CA ASP A 106 10.56 -5.70 -5.57
C ASP A 106 10.78 -5.49 -4.06
N ARG A 107 10.22 -4.40 -3.50
CA ARG A 107 10.35 -4.06 -2.08
C ARG A 107 9.17 -3.26 -1.52
N PHE A 108 9.07 -3.25 -0.19
CA PHE A 108 8.19 -2.33 0.51
C PHE A 108 8.84 -0.95 0.65
N LEU A 109 8.09 0.08 0.33
CA LEU A 109 8.44 1.46 0.64
C LEU A 109 8.18 1.77 2.12
N SER A 110 9.09 2.50 2.76
CA SER A 110 8.89 2.98 4.12
C SER A 110 8.22 4.36 4.12
N LYS A 111 7.47 4.67 5.19
CA LYS A 111 6.81 5.98 5.33
C LYS A 111 7.81 7.14 5.33
N TRP A 112 8.97 6.93 5.95
CA TRP A 112 10.01 7.96 6.01
C TRP A 112 10.69 8.18 4.66
N GLU A 113 11.00 7.12 3.94
CA GLU A 113 11.56 7.19 2.59
C GLU A 113 10.62 7.96 1.63
N VAL A 114 9.34 7.56 1.59
CA VAL A 114 8.33 8.25 0.78
C VAL A 114 8.24 9.73 1.15
N HIS A 115 8.21 10.06 2.46
CA HIS A 115 8.19 11.43 2.92
C HIS A 115 9.42 12.20 2.40
N GLN A 116 10.63 11.67 2.55
CA GLN A 116 11.85 12.34 2.11
C GLN A 116 11.92 12.57 0.60
N GLN A 117 11.38 11.64 -0.19
CA GLN A 117 11.30 11.80 -1.64
C GLN A 117 10.34 12.93 -2.04
N LEU A 118 9.17 13.01 -1.38
CA LEU A 118 8.12 13.94 -1.77
C LEU A 118 8.34 15.37 -1.29
N ILE A 119 9.03 15.59 -0.17
CA ILE A 119 9.30 16.96 0.33
C ILE A 119 10.29 17.76 -0.54
N ASN A 120 11.03 17.07 -1.40
CA ASN A 120 11.96 17.72 -2.34
C ASN A 120 11.28 18.17 -3.63
N GLU A 121 9.98 17.90 -3.79
CA GLU A 121 9.20 18.30 -4.97
C GLU A 121 8.19 19.40 -4.59
N ASN A 122 8.35 20.58 -5.19
CA ASN A 122 7.59 21.77 -4.81
C ASN A 122 6.07 21.61 -4.97
N HIS A 123 5.61 20.85 -5.95
CA HIS A 123 4.17 20.58 -6.13
C HIS A 123 3.65 19.61 -5.08
N LEU A 124 4.38 18.55 -4.81
CA LEU A 124 3.93 17.46 -3.95
C LEU A 124 4.03 17.78 -2.46
N VAL A 125 5.03 18.57 -2.04
CA VAL A 125 5.23 18.92 -0.62
C VAL A 125 4.00 19.56 0.00
N THR A 126 3.22 20.31 -0.76
CA THR A 126 1.98 20.96 -0.28
C THR A 126 0.87 19.98 0.11
N HIS A 127 0.94 18.76 -0.40
CA HIS A 127 0.01 17.67 -0.15
C HIS A 127 0.52 16.67 0.91
N VAL A 128 1.73 16.86 1.42
CA VAL A 128 2.35 15.96 2.40
C VAL A 128 2.21 16.55 3.80
N PRO A 129 1.58 15.86 4.77
CA PRO A 129 1.57 16.32 6.14
C PRO A 129 2.97 16.47 6.69
N GLU A 130 3.24 17.55 7.43
CA GLU A 130 4.53 17.72 8.08
C GLU A 130 4.89 16.51 8.92
N THR A 131 6.11 16.02 8.78
CA THR A 131 6.53 14.75 9.38
C THR A 131 7.97 14.85 9.84
N GLY A 132 8.26 14.35 11.04
CA GLY A 132 9.61 14.23 11.59
C GLY A 132 9.86 12.83 12.16
N LEU A 133 11.12 12.48 12.40
CA LEU A 133 11.45 11.28 13.18
C LEU A 133 11.04 11.48 14.64
N PHE A 134 10.53 10.44 15.29
CA PHE A 134 10.09 10.52 16.68
C PHE A 134 11.30 10.76 17.60
N SER A 135 11.32 11.90 18.25
CA SER A 135 12.19 12.27 19.33
C SER A 135 11.42 13.13 20.34
N LYS A 136 11.99 13.44 21.49
CA LYS A 136 11.34 14.35 22.45
C LYS A 136 11.17 15.75 21.86
N GLU A 137 12.19 16.25 21.19
CA GLU A 137 12.24 17.57 20.57
C GLU A 137 11.16 17.69 19.48
N ASN A 138 11.09 16.71 18.58
CA ASN A 138 10.08 16.70 17.52
C ASN A 138 8.67 16.53 18.11
N LEU A 139 8.48 15.65 19.10
CA LEU A 139 7.17 15.52 19.75
C LEU A 139 6.69 16.85 20.36
N THR A 140 7.59 17.55 21.06
CA THR A 140 7.29 18.87 21.64
C THR A 140 6.92 19.87 20.54
N TYR A 141 7.75 20.01 19.50
CA TYR A 141 7.49 20.91 18.38
C TYR A 141 6.14 20.66 17.72
N PHE A 142 5.80 19.39 17.45
CA PHE A 142 4.54 19.04 16.78
C PHE A 142 3.33 19.30 17.69
N LEU A 143 3.41 19.01 18.99
CA LEU A 143 2.30 19.25 19.94
C LEU A 143 2.11 20.73 20.29
N GLU A 144 3.13 21.56 20.10
CA GLU A 144 2.99 23.02 20.21
C GLU A 144 2.33 23.62 18.97
N LYS A 145 2.61 23.03 17.80
CA LYS A 145 2.17 23.57 16.50
C LYS A 145 0.78 23.06 16.06
N TYR A 146 0.42 21.82 16.41
CA TYR A 146 -0.77 21.14 15.93
C TYR A 146 -1.66 20.62 17.07
N GLU A 147 -2.98 20.75 16.88
CA GLU A 147 -3.97 20.21 17.82
C GLU A 147 -4.01 18.68 17.81
N THR A 148 -3.76 18.08 16.65
CA THR A 148 -3.71 16.62 16.46
C THR A 148 -2.36 16.21 15.90
N VAL A 149 -1.78 15.17 16.48
CA VAL A 149 -0.49 14.59 16.06
C VAL A 149 -0.60 13.06 16.02
N PHE A 150 -0.05 12.46 14.98
CA PHE A 150 0.04 11.00 14.87
C PHE A 150 1.48 10.52 15.07
N ILE A 151 1.63 9.43 15.83
CA ILE A 151 2.89 8.69 15.94
C ILE A 151 2.71 7.34 15.25
N LYS A 152 3.50 7.09 14.20
CA LYS A 152 3.35 5.93 13.32
C LYS A 152 4.67 5.20 13.14
N PRO A 153 4.71 3.85 13.12
CA PRO A 153 5.95 3.14 12.80
C PRO A 153 6.34 3.41 11.35
N VAL A 154 7.63 3.65 11.10
CA VAL A 154 8.20 3.84 9.75
C VAL A 154 7.87 2.63 8.86
N HIS A 155 8.02 1.42 9.42
CA HIS A 155 7.64 0.17 8.80
C HIS A 155 6.39 -0.39 9.49
N GLY A 156 5.22 -0.10 8.95
CA GLY A 156 3.94 -0.56 9.48
C GLY A 156 2.89 -0.68 8.38
N SER A 157 1.87 -1.49 8.61
CA SER A 157 0.73 -1.68 7.73
C SER A 157 -0.55 -1.86 8.52
N GLN A 158 -1.71 -1.72 7.87
CA GLN A 158 -3.03 -1.99 8.46
C GLN A 158 -3.35 -1.14 9.70
N GLY A 159 -2.77 0.05 9.85
CA GLY A 159 -3.06 0.92 10.98
C GLY A 159 -2.63 0.38 12.36
N ARG A 160 -1.69 -0.57 12.40
CA ARG A 160 -1.20 -1.16 13.67
C ARG A 160 -0.14 -0.28 14.32
N SER A 161 -0.17 -0.21 15.66
CA SER A 161 0.79 0.55 16.47
C SER A 161 0.83 2.05 16.14
N ILE A 162 -0.32 2.62 15.82
CA ILE A 162 -0.50 4.07 15.64
C ILE A 162 -1.03 4.66 16.95
N PHE A 163 -0.46 5.80 17.33
CA PHE A 163 -0.96 6.62 18.43
C PHE A 163 -1.46 7.95 17.85
N LYS A 164 -2.62 8.39 18.29
CA LYS A 164 -3.21 9.69 18.01
C LYS A 164 -3.18 10.52 19.31
N LEU A 165 -2.54 11.66 19.25
CA LEU A 165 -2.51 12.62 20.33
C LEU A 165 -3.36 13.82 19.94
N GLU A 166 -4.29 14.22 20.82
CA GLU A 166 -5.16 15.38 20.61
C GLU A 166 -5.11 16.32 21.80
N LYS A 167 -4.97 17.61 21.51
CA LYS A 167 -5.03 18.67 22.50
C LYS A 167 -6.40 19.34 22.41
N ILE A 168 -7.26 19.09 23.42
CA ILE A 168 -8.59 19.65 23.52
C ILE A 168 -8.66 20.46 24.82
N ASP A 169 -8.97 21.75 24.71
CA ASP A 169 -9.06 22.69 25.87
C ASP A 169 -7.81 22.65 26.77
N GLY A 170 -6.63 22.54 26.16
CA GLY A 170 -5.36 22.47 26.90
C GLY A 170 -5.07 21.11 27.54
N VAL A 171 -5.96 20.15 27.39
CA VAL A 171 -5.80 18.77 27.89
C VAL A 171 -5.33 17.88 26.75
N LEU A 172 -4.21 17.17 26.96
CA LEU A 172 -3.67 16.23 26.00
C LEU A 172 -4.24 14.84 26.24
N SER A 173 -4.87 14.26 25.22
CA SER A 173 -5.39 12.91 25.22
C SER A 173 -4.60 12.03 24.26
N VAL A 174 -4.48 10.74 24.57
CA VAL A 174 -3.81 9.75 23.73
C VAL A 174 -4.79 8.63 23.41
N ASP A 175 -4.97 8.37 22.13
CA ASP A 175 -5.69 7.20 21.62
C ASP A 175 -4.71 6.29 20.88
N SER A 176 -5.00 4.99 20.83
CA SER A 176 -4.08 4.02 20.23
C SER A 176 -4.81 2.89 19.54
N SER A 177 -4.30 2.48 18.38
CA SER A 177 -4.73 1.25 17.72
C SER A 177 -4.26 -0.04 18.42
N LEU A 178 -3.49 0.06 19.52
CA LEU A 178 -3.10 -1.06 20.38
C LEU A 178 -4.18 -1.30 21.44
N LYS A 179 -4.84 -2.45 21.43
CA LYS A 179 -5.88 -2.82 22.40
C LYS A 179 -5.46 -2.63 23.86
N ALA A 180 -4.21 -2.91 24.18
CA ALA A 180 -3.67 -2.75 25.54
C ALA A 180 -3.60 -1.28 26.03
N PHE A 181 -3.77 -0.31 25.14
CA PHE A 181 -3.67 1.11 25.45
C PHE A 181 -5.01 1.84 25.32
N SER A 182 -5.96 1.31 24.53
CA SER A 182 -7.29 1.91 24.27
C SER A 182 -8.18 1.98 25.51
N GLU A 183 -7.89 1.19 26.56
CA GLU A 183 -8.63 1.22 27.83
C GLU A 183 -8.20 2.36 28.77
N LYS A 184 -7.06 3.00 28.49
CA LYS A 184 -6.55 4.15 29.26
C LYS A 184 -6.76 5.43 28.45
N LYS A 185 -7.94 6.05 28.54
CA LYS A 185 -8.07 7.47 28.21
C LYS A 185 -7.17 8.24 29.17
N LEU A 186 -5.94 8.47 28.73
CA LEU A 186 -4.97 9.24 29.48
C LEU A 186 -5.36 10.73 29.33
N THR A 187 -5.90 11.32 30.37
CA THR A 187 -6.27 12.74 30.42
C THR A 187 -5.36 13.46 31.40
N LYS A 188 -4.83 14.62 30.98
CA LYS A 188 -3.96 15.51 31.76
C LYS A 188 -2.50 15.09 31.89
N PHE A 189 -1.81 14.86 30.76
CA PHE A 189 -0.37 14.61 30.76
C PHE A 189 0.42 15.82 30.29
N THR A 190 1.62 15.95 30.85
CA THR A 190 2.67 16.77 30.28
C THR A 190 3.31 16.03 29.09
N ILE A 191 3.95 16.78 28.19
CA ILE A 191 4.65 16.20 27.03
C ILE A 191 5.72 15.20 27.50
N ASP A 192 6.41 15.50 28.61
CA ASP A 192 7.43 14.63 29.18
C ASP A 192 6.86 13.30 29.66
N GLU A 193 5.73 13.31 30.32
CA GLU A 193 5.07 12.08 30.77
C GLU A 193 4.65 11.22 29.59
N ILE A 194 4.08 11.83 28.53
CA ILE A 194 3.70 11.12 27.31
C ILE A 194 4.93 10.50 26.63
N TYR A 195 6.00 11.27 26.46
CA TYR A 195 7.23 10.75 25.87
C TYR A 195 7.78 9.55 26.65
N LEU A 196 7.83 9.65 27.98
CA LEU A 196 8.31 8.56 28.83
C LEU A 196 7.42 7.31 28.78
N GLN A 197 6.09 7.49 28.61
CA GLN A 197 5.16 6.37 28.47
C GLN A 197 5.21 5.72 27.09
N LEU A 198 5.37 6.51 26.03
CA LEU A 198 5.41 6.00 24.66
C LEU A 198 6.75 5.31 24.36
N LYS A 199 7.87 5.86 24.80
CA LYS A 199 9.20 5.36 24.48
C LYS A 199 9.39 3.84 24.68
N PRO A 200 8.94 3.21 25.80
CA PRO A 200 9.02 1.77 25.98
C PRO A 200 8.14 0.97 25.01
N LEU A 201 7.01 1.54 24.59
CA LEU A 201 6.04 0.88 23.69
C LEU A 201 6.52 0.83 22.23
N LEU A 202 7.45 1.69 21.87
CA LEU A 202 7.99 1.76 20.52
C LEU A 202 8.99 0.63 20.21
N ASN A 203 9.38 -0.18 21.22
CA ASN A 203 10.08 -1.47 21.07
C ASN A 203 11.26 -1.46 20.08
N ASN A 204 12.18 -0.51 20.20
CA ASN A 204 13.35 -0.36 19.31
C ASN A 204 13.00 -0.23 17.80
N ARG A 205 11.77 0.12 17.46
CA ARG A 205 11.37 0.44 16.08
C ARG A 205 11.51 1.94 15.85
N ILE A 206 11.78 2.30 14.60
CA ILE A 206 11.78 3.71 14.19
C ILE A 206 10.33 4.15 13.99
N TYR A 207 9.98 5.29 14.58
CA TYR A 207 8.69 5.93 14.43
C TYR A 207 8.84 7.34 13.85
N ILE A 208 7.79 7.81 13.23
CA ILE A 208 7.61 9.21 12.82
C ILE A 208 6.56 9.87 13.72
N VAL A 209 6.70 11.16 13.89
CA VAL A 209 5.68 12.09 14.37
C VAL A 209 5.17 12.89 13.18
N GLN A 210 3.86 13.00 13.03
CA GLN A 210 3.23 13.58 11.85
C GLN A 210 2.04 14.47 12.23
N GLN A 211 1.92 15.59 11.54
CA GLN A 211 0.75 16.46 11.59
C GLN A 211 -0.54 15.69 11.39
N GLY A 212 -1.51 15.88 12.27
CA GLY A 212 -2.87 15.40 12.10
C GLY A 212 -3.67 16.34 11.21
N ILE A 213 -4.30 15.79 10.18
CA ILE A 213 -5.17 16.54 9.27
C ILE A 213 -6.63 16.25 9.62
N GLN A 214 -7.43 17.31 9.71
CA GLN A 214 -8.88 17.20 9.90
C GLN A 214 -9.53 16.88 8.55
N LEU A 215 -9.71 15.60 8.29
CA LEU A 215 -10.31 15.10 7.05
C LEU A 215 -11.84 15.15 7.13
N ILE A 216 -12.49 15.19 5.93
CA ILE A 216 -13.93 14.99 5.84
C ILE A 216 -14.32 13.63 6.41
N THR A 217 -15.52 13.54 6.93
CA THR A 217 -16.06 12.34 7.57
C THR A 217 -17.38 11.93 6.91
N TYR A 218 -17.72 10.66 7.05
CA TYR A 218 -19.04 10.14 6.72
C TYR A 218 -19.70 9.61 8.01
N GLU A 219 -20.84 10.21 8.40
CA GLU A 219 -21.53 9.87 9.67
C GLU A 219 -20.58 9.87 10.88
N SER A 220 -19.77 10.93 11.00
CA SER A 220 -18.73 11.09 12.04
C SER A 220 -17.61 10.04 12.03
N ARG A 221 -17.54 9.19 11.01
CA ARG A 221 -16.48 8.21 10.81
C ARG A 221 -15.42 8.75 9.84
N GLY A 222 -14.15 8.49 10.16
CA GLY A 222 -13.03 8.90 9.32
C GLY A 222 -13.13 8.28 7.92
N MET A 223 -12.77 9.06 6.88
CA MET A 223 -12.83 8.61 5.49
C MET A 223 -11.54 8.96 4.77
N ASP A 224 -11.05 8.04 3.96
CA ASP A 224 -9.96 8.24 3.01
C ASP A 224 -10.27 7.57 1.67
N PHE A 225 -9.40 7.83 0.67
CA PHE A 225 -9.55 7.32 -0.68
C PHE A 225 -8.34 6.48 -1.06
N ARG A 226 -8.57 5.21 -1.42
CA ARG A 226 -7.55 4.36 -2.04
C ARG A 226 -7.58 4.56 -3.55
N VAL A 227 -6.51 5.10 -4.10
CA VAL A 227 -6.28 5.22 -5.54
C VAL A 227 -5.28 4.15 -5.95
N LEU A 228 -5.67 3.23 -6.83
CA LEU A 228 -4.76 2.24 -7.41
C LEU A 228 -4.21 2.79 -8.73
N CYS A 229 -2.89 2.87 -8.79
CA CYS A 229 -2.16 3.27 -9.98
C CYS A 229 -1.34 2.09 -10.51
N HIS A 230 -1.31 1.93 -11.83
CA HIS A 230 -0.52 0.92 -12.51
C HIS A 230 0.29 1.54 -13.63
N MET A 231 1.47 1.02 -13.86
CA MET A 231 2.29 1.32 -15.03
C MET A 231 1.68 0.65 -16.26
N ASN A 232 1.48 1.42 -17.32
CA ASN A 232 0.98 0.87 -18.58
C ASN A 232 2.13 0.42 -19.50
N HIS A 233 1.78 -0.11 -20.66
CA HIS A 233 2.74 -0.61 -21.65
C HIS A 233 3.59 0.49 -22.34
N ARG A 234 3.27 1.79 -22.09
CA ARG A 234 4.00 2.96 -22.61
C ARG A 234 4.81 3.67 -21.55
N ASP A 235 5.03 3.04 -20.41
CA ASP A 235 5.72 3.60 -19.23
C ASP A 235 5.06 4.83 -18.60
N PHE A 236 3.73 4.95 -18.73
CA PHE A 236 2.96 5.96 -18.03
C PHE A 236 2.14 5.35 -16.90
N TRP A 237 2.10 6.04 -15.77
CA TRP A 237 1.21 5.70 -14.67
C TRP A 237 -0.23 6.07 -14.99
N GLU A 238 -1.15 5.16 -14.71
CA GLU A 238 -2.59 5.34 -14.92
C GLU A 238 -3.37 4.93 -13.68
N VAL A 239 -4.42 5.69 -13.36
CA VAL A 239 -5.35 5.29 -12.30
C VAL A 239 -6.28 4.20 -12.83
N THR A 240 -6.27 3.04 -12.19
CA THR A 240 -7.13 1.91 -12.57
C THR A 240 -8.36 1.79 -11.69
N SER A 241 -8.31 2.24 -10.44
CA SER A 241 -9.49 2.32 -9.58
C SER A 241 -9.34 3.37 -8.48
N VAL A 242 -10.47 3.91 -8.03
CA VAL A 242 -10.58 4.77 -6.85
C VAL A 242 -11.75 4.27 -6.02
N VAL A 243 -11.54 4.08 -4.74
CA VAL A 243 -12.59 3.74 -3.78
C VAL A 243 -12.48 4.61 -2.54
N ALA A 244 -13.61 5.06 -2.01
CA ALA A 244 -13.66 5.66 -0.69
C ALA A 244 -13.75 4.56 0.37
N ARG A 245 -12.96 4.70 1.44
CA ARG A 245 -12.96 3.79 2.59
C ARG A 245 -13.43 4.56 3.81
N VAL A 246 -14.48 4.07 4.45
CA VAL A 246 -15.01 4.64 5.69
C VAL A 246 -14.57 3.74 6.85
N SER A 247 -13.99 4.33 7.90
CA SER A 247 -13.55 3.57 9.07
C SER A 247 -14.73 2.89 9.79
N ALA A 248 -14.45 1.81 10.50
CA ALA A 248 -15.42 1.24 11.43
C ALA A 248 -15.74 2.24 12.56
N GLU A 249 -16.88 2.07 13.24
CA GLU A 249 -17.23 2.88 14.39
C GLU A 249 -16.13 2.87 15.46
N ALA A 250 -15.86 4.03 16.04
CA ALA A 250 -14.83 4.26 17.05
C ALA A 250 -13.36 3.96 16.63
N GLU A 251 -13.10 3.70 15.35
CA GLU A 251 -11.74 3.55 14.83
C GLU A 251 -11.30 4.85 14.15
N PHE A 252 -10.10 5.35 14.48
CA PHE A 252 -9.52 6.55 13.84
C PHE A 252 -8.69 6.22 12.58
N VAL A 253 -8.64 4.95 12.19
CA VAL A 253 -7.91 4.46 11.01
C VAL A 253 -8.88 3.76 10.08
N SER A 254 -8.94 4.18 8.80
CA SER A 254 -9.79 3.57 7.78
C SER A 254 -9.25 2.21 7.33
N ASN A 255 -9.42 1.21 8.18
CA ASN A 255 -9.00 -0.16 7.87
C ASN A 255 -10.22 -1.05 7.64
N ILE A 256 -10.47 -1.40 6.36
CA ILE A 256 -11.61 -2.25 5.99
C ILE A 256 -11.51 -3.65 6.60
N ALA A 257 -10.29 -4.17 6.81
CA ALA A 257 -10.11 -5.46 7.50
C ALA A 257 -10.64 -5.46 8.95
N LYS A 258 -10.99 -4.29 9.51
CA LYS A 258 -11.57 -4.12 10.83
C LYS A 258 -13.07 -3.74 10.80
N GLY A 259 -13.75 -3.95 9.68
CA GLY A 259 -15.19 -3.67 9.54
C GLY A 259 -15.51 -2.31 8.91
N GLY A 260 -14.56 -1.68 8.24
CA GLY A 260 -14.81 -0.48 7.44
C GLY A 260 -15.66 -0.77 6.20
N GLU A 261 -16.27 0.27 5.66
CA GLU A 261 -17.15 0.22 4.48
C GLU A 261 -16.44 0.80 3.25
N VAL A 262 -16.86 0.35 2.07
CA VAL A 262 -16.40 0.88 0.77
C VAL A 262 -17.57 1.54 0.05
N MET A 263 -17.33 2.71 -0.53
CA MET A 263 -18.34 3.40 -1.35
C MET A 263 -17.71 4.02 -2.61
N ALA A 264 -18.59 4.36 -3.57
CA ALA A 264 -18.16 5.05 -4.77
C ALA A 264 -17.54 6.42 -4.42
N PRO A 265 -16.40 6.79 -5.00
CA PRO A 265 -15.67 7.98 -4.59
C PRO A 265 -16.45 9.26 -4.83
N GLN A 266 -17.15 9.39 -5.96
CA GLN A 266 -17.98 10.55 -6.27
C GLN A 266 -19.07 10.75 -5.19
N THR A 267 -19.80 9.67 -4.86
CA THR A 267 -20.87 9.69 -3.85
C THR A 267 -20.31 10.04 -2.47
N ALA A 268 -19.11 9.55 -2.14
CA ALA A 268 -18.47 9.85 -0.86
C ALA A 268 -18.11 11.34 -0.73
N ILE A 269 -17.54 11.94 -1.79
CA ILE A 269 -17.17 13.36 -1.80
C ILE A 269 -18.42 14.25 -1.78
N GLU A 270 -19.49 13.86 -2.45
CA GLU A 270 -20.78 14.59 -2.48
C GLU A 270 -21.48 14.65 -1.10
N LYS A 271 -21.03 13.88 -0.11
CA LYS A 271 -21.50 14.04 1.26
C LYS A 271 -21.00 15.33 1.95
N SER A 272 -19.92 15.90 1.45
CA SER A 272 -19.29 17.10 2.02
C SER A 272 -19.21 18.28 1.04
N PHE A 273 -19.34 18.04 -0.27
CA PHE A 273 -19.19 19.06 -1.30
C PHE A 273 -20.34 18.96 -2.33
N ILE A 274 -20.64 20.06 -3.03
CA ILE A 274 -21.61 20.04 -4.14
C ILE A 274 -21.04 19.21 -5.32
N ALA A 275 -21.93 18.63 -6.14
CA ALA A 275 -21.56 17.70 -7.22
C ALA A 275 -20.47 18.23 -8.17
N LYS A 276 -20.49 19.52 -8.51
CA LYS A 276 -19.48 20.14 -9.38
C LYS A 276 -18.08 20.15 -8.71
N GLU A 277 -18.03 20.48 -7.42
CA GLU A 277 -16.76 20.46 -6.67
C GLU A 277 -16.28 19.04 -6.44
N ALA A 278 -17.19 18.12 -6.12
CA ALA A 278 -16.87 16.71 -5.95
C ALA A 278 -16.21 16.12 -7.22
N THR A 279 -16.72 16.45 -8.39
CA THR A 279 -16.14 16.03 -9.67
C THR A 279 -14.75 16.61 -9.89
N ARG A 280 -14.54 17.90 -9.57
CA ARG A 280 -13.23 18.55 -9.66
C ARG A 280 -12.23 17.90 -8.70
N ILE A 281 -12.62 17.73 -7.42
CA ILE A 281 -11.77 17.11 -6.38
C ILE A 281 -11.37 15.67 -6.79
N LEU A 282 -12.30 14.90 -7.33
CA LEU A 282 -12.00 13.53 -7.79
C LEU A 282 -11.03 13.52 -8.98
N SER A 283 -11.13 14.49 -9.91
CA SER A 283 -10.18 14.64 -11.01
C SER A 283 -8.78 14.98 -10.48
N GLU A 284 -8.67 16.01 -9.63
CA GLU A 284 -7.42 16.43 -9.01
C GLU A 284 -6.78 15.31 -8.16
N MET A 285 -7.60 14.50 -7.48
CA MET A 285 -7.12 13.33 -6.74
C MET A 285 -6.45 12.30 -7.65
N LYS A 286 -7.02 12.04 -8.82
CA LYS A 286 -6.42 11.10 -9.79
C LYS A 286 -5.13 11.65 -10.37
N GLU A 287 -5.09 12.93 -10.69
CA GLU A 287 -3.90 13.62 -11.19
C GLU A 287 -2.78 13.59 -10.14
N LEU A 288 -3.08 13.97 -8.90
CA LEU A 288 -2.14 13.92 -7.78
C LEU A 288 -1.60 12.49 -7.55
N ALA A 289 -2.45 11.47 -7.63
CA ALA A 289 -2.00 10.08 -7.47
C ALA A 289 -1.03 9.65 -8.57
N VAL A 290 -1.26 10.06 -9.83
CA VAL A 290 -0.35 9.80 -10.94
C VAL A 290 0.98 10.56 -10.76
N GLU A 291 0.96 11.80 -10.31
CA GLU A 291 2.18 12.58 -10.03
C GLU A 291 3.00 11.93 -8.92
N ILE A 292 2.37 11.57 -7.79
CA ILE A 292 3.03 10.89 -6.67
C ILE A 292 3.66 9.57 -7.12
N THR A 293 2.92 8.75 -7.86
CA THR A 293 3.44 7.45 -8.32
C THR A 293 4.60 7.61 -9.30
N SER A 294 4.51 8.56 -10.21
CA SER A 294 5.56 8.87 -11.17
C SER A 294 6.84 9.33 -10.47
N TRP A 295 6.70 10.25 -9.51
CA TRP A 295 7.84 10.76 -8.74
C TRP A 295 8.50 9.68 -7.89
N ILE A 296 7.71 8.90 -7.13
CA ILE A 296 8.24 7.81 -6.29
C ILE A 296 8.92 6.75 -7.14
N SER A 297 8.34 6.36 -8.28
CA SER A 297 8.94 5.39 -9.19
C SER A 297 10.27 5.87 -9.74
N LEU A 298 10.39 7.17 -10.05
CA LEU A 298 11.61 7.80 -10.57
C LEU A 298 12.70 7.89 -9.50
N GLN A 299 12.32 8.22 -8.24
CA GLN A 299 13.25 8.40 -7.13
C GLN A 299 13.67 7.09 -6.45
N SER A 300 12.93 6.03 -6.66
CA SER A 300 13.18 4.73 -6.03
C SER A 300 13.96 3.79 -6.94
N SER A 301 14.86 3.00 -6.36
CA SER A 301 15.46 1.87 -7.07
C SER A 301 14.46 0.74 -7.25
N GLY A 302 14.60 -0.02 -8.34
CA GLY A 302 13.77 -1.16 -8.67
C GLY A 302 12.59 -0.82 -9.58
N ILE A 303 11.84 -1.83 -9.97
CA ILE A 303 10.72 -1.72 -10.90
C ILE A 303 9.41 -1.72 -10.10
N PHE A 304 8.57 -0.71 -10.32
CA PHE A 304 7.21 -0.65 -9.77
C PHE A 304 6.19 -0.75 -10.92
N GLY A 305 5.34 -1.76 -10.87
CA GLY A 305 4.23 -1.94 -11.80
C GLY A 305 2.89 -1.48 -11.23
N GLU A 306 2.80 -1.36 -9.89
CA GLU A 306 1.62 -0.86 -9.18
C GLU A 306 1.98 -0.12 -7.91
N LEU A 307 1.18 0.88 -7.57
CA LEU A 307 1.20 1.56 -6.28
C LEU A 307 -0.24 1.86 -5.83
N GLY A 308 -0.47 1.78 -4.54
CA GLY A 308 -1.73 2.21 -3.91
C GLY A 308 -1.51 3.49 -3.13
N ILE A 309 -2.19 4.56 -3.52
CA ILE A 309 -2.08 5.87 -2.89
C ILE A 309 -3.30 6.10 -2.00
N ASP A 310 -3.07 6.35 -0.72
CA ASP A 310 -4.11 6.71 0.23
C ASP A 310 -4.16 8.23 0.34
N ILE A 311 -5.28 8.84 -0.06
CA ILE A 311 -5.49 10.28 -0.08
C ILE A 311 -6.65 10.65 0.84
N GLY A 312 -6.45 11.67 1.68
CA GLY A 312 -7.51 12.31 2.44
C GLY A 312 -7.93 13.62 1.80
N ILE A 313 -9.15 14.06 2.11
CA ILE A 313 -9.67 15.37 1.72
C ILE A 313 -9.97 16.13 3.01
N ASP A 314 -9.51 17.38 3.16
CA ASP A 314 -9.91 18.21 4.27
C ASP A 314 -11.20 19.00 3.97
N HIS A 315 -11.70 19.74 4.98
CA HIS A 315 -12.95 20.50 4.86
C HIS A 315 -12.90 21.65 3.82
N THR A 316 -11.72 22.02 3.34
CA THR A 316 -11.54 23.00 2.26
C THR A 316 -11.53 22.38 0.87
N GLY A 317 -11.52 21.06 0.78
CA GLY A 317 -11.36 20.30 -0.46
C GLY A 317 -9.91 20.04 -0.85
N LYS A 318 -8.92 20.42 -0.01
CA LYS A 318 -7.52 20.15 -0.24
C LYS A 318 -7.21 18.66 -0.05
N LEU A 319 -6.40 18.14 -0.95
CA LEU A 319 -5.94 16.75 -0.95
C LEU A 319 -4.69 16.57 -0.10
N TRP A 320 -4.64 15.50 0.68
CA TRP A 320 -3.54 15.15 1.56
C TRP A 320 -3.12 13.71 1.36
N LEU A 321 -1.83 13.48 1.14
CA LEU A 321 -1.27 12.14 1.10
C LEU A 321 -1.23 11.53 2.50
N ILE A 322 -1.87 10.39 2.68
CA ILE A 322 -1.86 9.64 3.94
C ILE A 322 -0.78 8.56 3.92
N GLU A 323 -0.73 7.76 2.85
CA GLU A 323 0.22 6.65 2.73
C GLU A 323 0.40 6.22 1.27
N VAL A 324 1.60 5.71 0.96
CA VAL A 324 1.90 5.00 -0.30
C VAL A 324 2.15 3.53 -0.01
N ASN A 325 1.45 2.66 -0.72
CA ASN A 325 1.52 1.22 -0.57
C ASN A 325 2.10 0.58 -1.84
N SER A 326 3.30 0.01 -1.75
CA SER A 326 3.95 -0.67 -2.88
C SER A 326 3.38 -2.07 -3.17
N LYS A 327 2.60 -2.62 -2.26
CA LYS A 327 1.89 -3.91 -2.43
C LYS A 327 0.44 -3.75 -1.95
N PRO A 328 -0.39 -2.99 -2.70
CA PRO A 328 -1.75 -2.67 -2.27
C PRO A 328 -2.62 -3.92 -2.21
N SER A 329 -3.56 -3.95 -1.23
CA SER A 329 -4.56 -5.00 -1.15
C SER A 329 -5.47 -5.01 -2.37
N LYS A 330 -5.90 -6.19 -2.79
CA LYS A 330 -6.77 -6.41 -3.95
C LYS A 330 -8.25 -6.63 -3.58
N ASN A 331 -8.63 -6.46 -2.32
CA ASN A 331 -9.96 -6.82 -1.83
C ASN A 331 -11.05 -5.76 -2.07
N PHE A 332 -10.73 -4.64 -2.72
CA PHE A 332 -11.61 -3.47 -2.81
C PHE A 332 -12.19 -3.21 -4.19
N GLU A 333 -11.83 -4.01 -5.17
CA GLU A 333 -12.41 -3.90 -6.50
C GLU A 333 -13.68 -4.73 -6.61
N ASP A 334 -14.65 -4.24 -7.40
CA ASP A 334 -15.91 -4.94 -7.62
C ASP A 334 -15.67 -6.30 -8.31
N GLY A 335 -15.98 -7.37 -7.60
CA GLY A 335 -15.81 -8.76 -8.08
C GLY A 335 -16.79 -9.20 -9.15
N LYS A 336 -17.60 -8.30 -9.73
CA LYS A 336 -18.55 -8.61 -10.79
C LYS A 336 -17.90 -8.88 -12.15
N LEU A 337 -16.68 -8.38 -12.34
CA LEU A 337 -15.92 -8.60 -13.58
C LEU A 337 -15.11 -9.89 -13.45
N LYS A 338 -15.10 -10.71 -14.51
CA LYS A 338 -14.28 -11.94 -14.59
C LYS A 338 -12.79 -11.65 -14.38
N ILE A 339 -12.29 -10.50 -14.86
CA ILE A 339 -10.94 -10.01 -14.64
C ILE A 339 -11.04 -8.52 -14.30
N ARG A 340 -10.59 -8.16 -13.10
CA ARG A 340 -10.62 -6.78 -12.58
C ARG A 340 -9.67 -5.85 -13.33
N PRO A 341 -9.91 -4.53 -13.32
CA PRO A 341 -9.02 -3.56 -13.97
C PRO A 341 -7.56 -3.66 -13.52
N SER A 342 -7.32 -3.85 -12.22
CA SER A 342 -5.98 -4.03 -11.67
C SER A 342 -5.29 -5.30 -12.20
N ALA A 343 -6.01 -6.41 -12.32
CA ALA A 343 -5.47 -7.64 -12.91
C ALA A 343 -5.11 -7.45 -14.37
N LYS A 344 -6.01 -6.79 -15.16
CA LYS A 344 -5.71 -6.45 -16.57
C LYS A 344 -4.47 -5.58 -16.72
N ALA A 345 -4.29 -4.60 -15.83
CA ALA A 345 -3.12 -3.72 -15.85
C ALA A 345 -1.83 -4.52 -15.57
N ILE A 346 -1.84 -5.37 -14.53
CA ILE A 346 -0.70 -6.25 -14.20
C ILE A 346 -0.37 -7.21 -15.34
N ILE A 347 -1.38 -7.83 -15.97
CA ILE A 347 -1.15 -8.75 -17.11
C ILE A 347 -0.44 -8.02 -18.25
N LYS A 348 -0.92 -6.82 -18.62
CA LYS A 348 -0.29 -6.00 -19.67
C LYS A 348 1.14 -5.62 -19.30
N PHE A 349 1.37 -5.26 -18.05
CA PHE A 349 2.71 -4.89 -17.57
C PHE A 349 3.65 -6.10 -17.57
N CYS A 350 3.19 -7.28 -17.11
CA CYS A 350 3.95 -8.52 -17.22
C CYS A 350 4.32 -8.85 -18.67
N THR A 351 3.35 -8.72 -19.59
CA THR A 351 3.58 -8.96 -21.02
C THR A 351 4.64 -8.01 -21.57
N LYS A 352 4.56 -6.73 -21.20
CA LYS A 352 5.59 -5.76 -21.59
C LYS A 352 6.97 -6.17 -21.08
N LEU A 353 7.13 -6.38 -19.77
CA LEU A 353 8.43 -6.71 -19.19
C LEU A 353 9.03 -8.02 -19.70
N ALA A 354 8.18 -8.98 -20.09
CA ALA A 354 8.63 -10.25 -20.64
C ALA A 354 9.20 -10.14 -22.07
N PHE A 355 8.75 -9.13 -22.83
CA PHE A 355 9.14 -8.96 -24.25
C PHE A 355 9.92 -7.67 -24.52
N ASP A 356 10.10 -6.80 -23.53
CA ASP A 356 11.05 -5.70 -23.63
C ASP A 356 12.47 -6.30 -23.63
N THR A 357 13.06 -6.40 -24.79
CA THR A 357 14.51 -6.63 -24.91
C THR A 357 15.21 -5.38 -24.35
N PRO A 358 16.23 -5.53 -23.48
CA PRO A 358 17.09 -4.41 -23.16
C PRO A 358 17.64 -3.84 -24.48
N GLU A 359 17.42 -2.56 -24.75
CA GLU A 359 18.18 -1.87 -25.79
C GLU A 359 19.66 -1.98 -25.42
N GLU A 360 20.45 -2.60 -26.31
CA GLU A 360 21.92 -2.75 -26.21
C GLU A 360 22.63 -1.38 -26.15
#